data_07904a061b230b13ed743e3b4a41204d
#
_entry.id   07904a061b230b13ed743e3b4a41204d
#
_cell.length_a   1.000
_cell.length_b   1.000
_cell.length_c   1.000
_cell.angle_alpha   90.00
_cell.angle_beta   90.00
_cell.angle_gamma   90.00
#
_symmetry.space_group_name_H-M   'P 1'
#
loop_
_entity.id
_entity.type
_entity.pdbx_description
1 polymer ?
#
loop_
_entity_poly.entity_id
_entity_poly.type
_entity_poly.pdbx_seq_one_letter_code
_entity_poly.pdbx_strand_id
1 'polypeptide(L)'
;MLGVWHFSFTVADMDKSVVFYQDVLGLELIHRQDQDNAYTRTLVGYDDASLRVAQFAVPGQPRGISSHDLELVEYVVPRGAPFGPERHRPGASHMAFVVEDAIAEHARLSARGVEFISPPQAITSGANKGGFTCYFLDPDQITLELVQPPRREN
;
A
#
# COMPACT_ATOMS: atom_id res chain seq x y z
N MET A 1 6.25 -9.08 20.89
CA MET A 1 6.12 -8.96 19.41
C MET A 1 7.44 -9.39 18.79
N LEU A 2 7.39 -10.14 17.67
CA LEU A 2 8.60 -10.64 16.98
C LEU A 2 8.89 -9.89 15.67
N GLY A 3 7.90 -9.17 15.13
CA GLY A 3 8.04 -8.41 13.89
C GLY A 3 6.69 -7.83 13.43
N VAL A 4 6.69 -7.21 12.24
CA VAL A 4 5.49 -6.76 11.53
C VAL A 4 5.18 -7.79 10.45
N TRP A 5 4.00 -8.40 10.49
CA TRP A 5 3.62 -9.42 9.51
C TRP A 5 3.16 -8.79 8.20
N HIS A 6 2.15 -7.93 8.29
CA HIS A 6 1.66 -7.15 7.16
C HIS A 6 1.18 -5.77 7.61
N PHE A 7 1.03 -4.88 6.66
CA PHE A 7 0.23 -3.67 6.74
C PHE A 7 -0.99 -3.84 5.86
N SER A 8 -2.18 -3.42 6.31
CA SER A 8 -3.42 -3.68 5.58
C SER A 8 -4.16 -2.40 5.23
N PHE A 9 -4.75 -2.37 4.02
CA PHE A 9 -5.73 -1.38 3.59
C PHE A 9 -7.06 -2.04 3.27
N THR A 10 -8.16 -1.34 3.59
CA THR A 10 -9.49 -1.71 3.10
C THR A 10 -9.74 -1.02 1.77
N VAL A 11 -10.11 -1.80 0.74
CA VAL A 11 -10.33 -1.34 -0.62
C VAL A 11 -11.79 -1.55 -1.05
N ALA A 12 -12.28 -0.73 -1.97
CA ALA A 12 -13.66 -0.80 -2.43
C ALA A 12 -13.89 -1.87 -3.50
N ASP A 13 -12.86 -2.23 -4.28
CA ASP A 13 -12.91 -3.16 -5.40
C ASP A 13 -11.58 -3.91 -5.51
N MET A 14 -11.57 -5.18 -5.07
CA MET A 14 -10.38 -6.01 -5.05
C MET A 14 -9.76 -6.21 -6.43
N ASP A 15 -10.56 -6.35 -7.48
CA ASP A 15 -10.03 -6.63 -8.81
C ASP A 15 -9.31 -5.42 -9.40
N LYS A 16 -9.84 -4.22 -9.19
CA LYS A 16 -9.15 -2.96 -9.55
C LYS A 16 -7.87 -2.76 -8.76
N SER A 17 -7.93 -3.02 -7.46
CA SER A 17 -6.77 -2.88 -6.59
C SER A 17 -5.68 -3.88 -6.96
N VAL A 18 -6.02 -5.15 -7.26
CA VAL A 18 -5.03 -6.13 -7.73
C VAL A 18 -4.32 -5.66 -9.00
N VAL A 19 -5.06 -5.16 -10.00
CA VAL A 19 -4.45 -4.59 -11.22
C VAL A 19 -3.52 -3.44 -10.89
N PHE A 20 -3.91 -2.54 -9.99
CA PHE A 20 -3.07 -1.41 -9.60
C PHE A 20 -1.78 -1.86 -8.89
N TYR A 21 -1.90 -2.65 -7.84
CA TYR A 21 -0.74 -3.05 -7.03
C TYR A 21 0.18 -4.03 -7.77
N GLN A 22 -0.36 -4.96 -8.56
CA GLN A 22 0.43 -5.91 -9.32
C GLN A 22 0.95 -5.33 -10.63
N ASP A 23 0.08 -4.82 -11.49
CA ASP A 23 0.46 -4.49 -12.87
C ASP A 23 1.03 -3.07 -12.98
N VAL A 24 0.55 -2.10 -12.18
CA VAL A 24 1.02 -0.72 -12.21
C VAL A 24 2.23 -0.52 -11.30
N LEU A 25 2.13 -0.93 -10.02
CA LEU A 25 3.23 -0.79 -9.06
C LEU A 25 4.29 -1.88 -9.21
N GLY A 26 3.94 -3.07 -9.71
CA GLY A 26 4.87 -4.18 -9.91
C GLY A 26 5.08 -5.04 -8.67
N LEU A 27 4.14 -5.06 -7.72
CA LEU A 27 4.21 -5.97 -6.58
C LEU A 27 3.84 -7.39 -6.99
N GLU A 28 4.35 -8.38 -6.28
CA GLU A 28 4.03 -9.79 -6.48
C GLU A 28 2.78 -10.17 -5.68
N LEU A 29 1.70 -10.58 -6.35
CA LEU A 29 0.54 -11.17 -5.69
C LEU A 29 0.91 -12.57 -5.17
N ILE A 30 0.98 -12.73 -3.86
CA ILE A 30 1.46 -13.96 -3.20
C ILE A 30 0.34 -14.81 -2.64
N HIS A 31 -0.83 -14.23 -2.38
CA HIS A 31 -1.99 -14.94 -1.87
C HIS A 31 -3.28 -14.20 -2.19
N ARG A 32 -4.36 -14.95 -2.46
CA ARG A 32 -5.72 -14.43 -2.63
C ARG A 32 -6.72 -15.44 -2.09
N GLN A 33 -7.73 -14.97 -1.36
CA GLN A 33 -8.79 -15.81 -0.82
C GLN A 33 -10.07 -15.04 -0.58
N ASP A 34 -11.20 -15.76 -0.59
CA ASP A 34 -12.50 -15.29 -0.15
C ASP A 34 -12.80 -15.92 1.23
N GLN A 35 -13.40 -15.13 2.15
CA GLN A 35 -13.64 -15.54 3.53
C GLN A 35 -15.04 -15.11 3.96
N ASP A 36 -15.92 -16.09 4.23
CA ASP A 36 -17.30 -15.88 4.69
C ASP A 36 -17.70 -16.80 5.85
N ASN A 37 -16.73 -17.33 6.57
CA ASN A 37 -16.92 -18.32 7.62
C ASN A 37 -17.04 -17.70 9.02
N ALA A 38 -17.39 -18.54 10.02
CA ALA A 38 -17.57 -18.11 11.40
C ALA A 38 -16.31 -17.50 12.03
N TYR A 39 -15.12 -18.03 11.68
CA TYR A 39 -13.85 -17.47 12.13
C TYR A 39 -13.67 -16.01 11.68
N THR A 40 -13.90 -15.74 10.39
CA THR A 40 -13.79 -14.39 9.82
C THR A 40 -14.75 -13.41 10.49
N ARG A 41 -16.03 -13.81 10.63
CA ARG A 41 -17.07 -12.98 11.27
C ARG A 41 -16.70 -12.62 12.70
N THR A 42 -16.23 -13.60 13.46
CA THR A 42 -15.77 -13.37 14.85
C THR A 42 -14.53 -12.45 14.87
N LEU A 43 -13.59 -12.65 13.97
CA LEU A 43 -12.35 -11.88 13.93
C LEU A 43 -12.60 -10.40 13.64
N VAL A 44 -13.46 -10.10 12.65
CA VAL A 44 -13.71 -8.70 12.23
C VAL A 44 -14.88 -8.04 12.95
N GLY A 45 -15.65 -8.80 13.75
CA GLY A 45 -16.75 -8.26 14.59
C GLY A 45 -18.03 -7.92 13.84
N TYR A 46 -18.27 -8.52 12.66
CA TYR A 46 -19.50 -8.39 11.89
C TYR A 46 -20.11 -9.76 11.65
N ASP A 47 -21.36 -9.98 12.07
CA ASP A 47 -22.02 -11.29 12.07
C ASP A 47 -22.28 -11.88 10.66
N ASP A 48 -22.30 -11.05 9.65
CA ASP A 48 -22.57 -11.38 8.25
C ASP A 48 -21.36 -11.14 7.34
N ALA A 49 -20.17 -10.94 7.92
CA ALA A 49 -18.98 -10.57 7.14
C ALA A 49 -18.66 -11.58 6.03
N SER A 50 -18.45 -11.02 4.85
CA SER A 50 -17.87 -11.69 3.69
C SER A 50 -16.76 -10.82 3.14
N LEU A 51 -15.54 -11.36 3.07
CA LEU A 51 -14.33 -10.63 2.70
C LEU A 51 -13.68 -11.25 1.47
N ARG A 52 -13.02 -10.40 0.68
CA ARG A 52 -11.98 -10.81 -0.28
C ARG A 52 -10.65 -10.26 0.22
N VAL A 53 -9.62 -11.09 0.21
CA VAL A 53 -8.28 -10.74 0.72
C VAL A 53 -7.25 -11.01 -0.36
N ALA A 54 -6.31 -10.09 -0.53
CA ALA A 54 -5.13 -10.27 -1.38
C ALA A 54 -3.89 -9.82 -0.62
N GLN A 55 -2.79 -10.58 -0.74
CA GLN A 55 -1.51 -10.25 -0.13
C GLN A 55 -0.44 -10.11 -1.18
N PHE A 56 0.40 -9.09 -1.01
CA PHE A 56 1.46 -8.73 -1.94
C PHE A 56 2.80 -8.64 -1.24
N ALA A 57 3.84 -8.99 -1.95
CA ALA A 57 5.22 -8.82 -1.55
C ALA A 57 5.98 -7.91 -2.53
N VAL A 58 7.06 -7.29 -2.06
CA VAL A 58 8.01 -6.62 -2.94
C VAL A 58 8.88 -7.68 -3.61
N PRO A 59 8.93 -7.74 -4.96
CA PRO A 59 9.70 -8.76 -5.67
C PRO A 59 11.18 -8.79 -5.26
N GLY A 60 11.72 -10.00 -5.10
CA GLY A 60 13.13 -10.20 -4.77
C GLY A 60 13.52 -9.91 -3.32
N GLN A 61 12.59 -9.52 -2.46
CA GLN A 61 12.88 -9.35 -1.04
C GLN A 61 12.73 -10.68 -0.28
N PRO A 62 13.62 -10.94 0.70
CA PRO A 62 13.49 -12.12 1.56
C PRO A 62 12.16 -12.12 2.31
N ARG A 63 11.50 -13.29 2.36
CA ARG A 63 10.27 -13.46 3.12
C ARG A 63 10.53 -14.19 4.43
N GLY A 64 9.86 -13.74 5.50
CA GLY A 64 10.02 -14.31 6.86
C GLY A 64 9.10 -13.61 7.85
N ILE A 65 9.46 -13.67 9.15
CA ILE A 65 8.68 -13.04 10.25
C ILE A 65 8.75 -11.54 10.12
N SER A 66 8.81 -10.78 9.38
CA SER A 66 8.86 -9.32 9.22
C SER A 66 9.07 -8.96 7.75
N SER A 67 8.30 -9.63 6.90
CA SER A 67 8.39 -9.41 5.44
C SER A 67 7.80 -8.07 5.01
N HIS A 68 7.05 -7.39 5.90
CA HIS A 68 6.34 -6.15 5.59
C HIS A 68 5.42 -6.29 4.37
N ASP A 69 4.72 -7.44 4.28
CA ASP A 69 3.78 -7.70 3.19
C ASP A 69 2.64 -6.68 3.24
N LEU A 70 2.11 -6.33 2.09
CA LEU A 70 0.88 -5.54 1.98
C LEU A 70 -0.31 -6.50 1.89
N GLU A 71 -1.33 -6.26 2.71
CA GLU A 71 -2.62 -6.93 2.61
C GLU A 71 -3.70 -5.96 2.15
N LEU A 72 -4.52 -6.38 1.21
CA LEU A 72 -5.74 -5.66 0.84
C LEU A 72 -6.94 -6.48 1.27
N VAL A 73 -7.95 -5.80 1.83
CA VAL A 73 -9.20 -6.39 2.28
C VAL A 73 -10.37 -5.65 1.67
N GLU A 74 -11.19 -6.34 0.88
CA GLU A 74 -12.49 -5.84 0.45
C GLU A 74 -13.57 -6.44 1.34
N TYR A 75 -14.36 -5.59 2.00
CA TYR A 75 -15.58 -5.99 2.67
C TYR A 75 -16.71 -6.06 1.63
N VAL A 76 -17.03 -7.28 1.18
CA VAL A 76 -18.19 -7.51 0.31
C VAL A 76 -19.46 -7.28 1.10
N VAL A 77 -19.46 -7.75 2.36
CA VAL A 77 -20.50 -7.51 3.38
C VAL A 77 -19.78 -7.31 4.74
N PRO A 78 -20.16 -6.25 5.52
CA PRO A 78 -20.93 -5.08 5.12
C PRO A 78 -20.09 -4.17 4.19
N ARG A 79 -20.71 -3.61 3.18
CA ARG A 79 -19.99 -2.70 2.29
C ARG A 79 -19.92 -1.31 2.92
N GLY A 80 -18.70 -0.80 3.14
CA GLY A 80 -18.45 0.54 3.64
C GLY A 80 -18.65 1.61 2.58
N ALA A 81 -18.92 2.84 3.00
CA ALA A 81 -18.86 4.01 2.13
C ALA A 81 -17.38 4.35 1.84
N PRO A 82 -17.07 4.92 0.65
CA PRO A 82 -15.72 5.39 0.38
C PRO A 82 -15.26 6.37 1.46
N PHE A 83 -14.07 6.12 2.00
CA PHE A 83 -13.43 7.00 2.97
C PHE A 83 -12.28 7.71 2.26
N GLY A 84 -12.48 8.98 1.90
CA GLY A 84 -11.43 9.84 1.38
C GLY A 84 -10.59 10.39 2.55
N PRO A 85 -9.46 9.78 2.92
CA PRO A 85 -8.71 10.21 4.08
C PRO A 85 -8.04 11.55 3.82
N GLU A 86 -8.46 12.58 4.52
CA GLU A 86 -7.67 13.80 4.61
C GLU A 86 -6.39 13.47 5.38
N ARG A 87 -5.24 13.54 4.74
CA ARG A 87 -3.93 13.08 5.25
C ARG A 87 -3.53 13.63 6.61
N HIS A 88 -4.06 14.81 6.99
CA HIS A 88 -3.78 15.45 8.28
C HIS A 88 -4.64 14.94 9.44
N ARG A 89 -5.66 14.12 9.16
CA ARG A 89 -6.55 13.61 10.22
C ARG A 89 -5.89 12.45 10.98
N PRO A 90 -5.98 12.44 12.32
CA PRO A 90 -5.57 11.27 13.10
C PRO A 90 -6.29 10.01 12.62
N GLY A 91 -5.52 8.92 12.39
CA GLY A 91 -6.02 7.68 11.81
C GLY A 91 -5.75 7.55 10.30
N ALA A 92 -5.48 8.65 9.58
CA ALA A 92 -4.95 8.54 8.23
C ALA A 92 -3.56 7.88 8.25
N SER A 93 -3.34 6.98 7.32
CA SER A 93 -2.09 6.23 7.21
C SER A 93 -1.57 6.28 5.78
N HIS A 94 -0.31 5.97 5.60
CA HIS A 94 0.31 5.76 4.29
C HIS A 94 1.33 4.63 4.36
N MET A 95 1.68 4.07 3.20
CA MET A 95 2.75 3.09 3.05
C MET A 95 3.80 3.65 2.12
N ALA A 96 5.08 3.57 2.53
CA ALA A 96 6.21 4.06 1.75
C ALA A 96 6.94 2.90 1.07
N PHE A 97 7.17 3.04 -0.24
CA PHE A 97 8.00 2.13 -1.04
C PHE A 97 9.36 2.76 -1.30
N VAL A 98 10.42 2.00 -1.05
CA VAL A 98 11.77 2.42 -1.38
C VAL A 98 12.03 2.20 -2.87
N VAL A 99 12.57 3.22 -3.53
CA VAL A 99 12.93 3.19 -4.95
C VAL A 99 14.37 3.67 -5.16
N GLU A 100 15.00 3.23 -6.24
CA GLU A 100 16.36 3.67 -6.59
C GLU A 100 16.40 5.10 -7.16
N ASP A 101 15.36 5.47 -7.91
CA ASP A 101 15.22 6.79 -8.56
C ASP A 101 13.75 7.23 -8.50
N ALA A 102 13.47 8.15 -7.58
CA ALA A 102 12.11 8.67 -7.39
C ALA A 102 11.61 9.50 -8.57
N ILE A 103 12.51 10.15 -9.31
CA ILE A 103 12.15 10.96 -10.48
C ILE A 103 11.75 10.05 -11.64
N ALA A 104 12.54 9.02 -11.91
CA ALA A 104 12.24 8.04 -12.96
C ALA A 104 10.95 7.28 -12.65
N GLU A 105 10.78 6.85 -11.39
CA GLU A 105 9.61 6.10 -10.97
C GLU A 105 8.32 6.96 -11.00
N HIS A 106 8.40 8.21 -10.56
CA HIS A 106 7.31 9.17 -10.72
C HIS A 106 6.90 9.33 -12.19
N ALA A 107 7.87 9.48 -13.12
CA ALA A 107 7.58 9.59 -14.54
C ALA A 107 6.92 8.32 -15.10
N ARG A 108 7.41 7.13 -14.69
CA ARG A 108 6.86 5.83 -15.10
C ARG A 108 5.41 5.65 -14.64
N LEU A 109 5.12 5.94 -13.38
CA LEU A 109 3.79 5.81 -12.80
C LEU A 109 2.82 6.87 -13.32
N SER A 110 3.27 8.12 -13.48
CA SER A 110 2.46 9.18 -14.10
C SER A 110 2.04 8.85 -15.52
N ALA A 111 2.93 8.25 -16.32
CA ALA A 111 2.60 7.78 -17.67
C ALA A 111 1.55 6.65 -17.68
N ARG A 112 1.33 5.99 -16.56
CA ARG A 112 0.29 4.96 -16.34
C ARG A 112 -0.98 5.53 -15.70
N GLY A 113 -1.08 6.84 -15.54
CA GLY A 113 -2.25 7.52 -15.00
C GLY A 113 -2.32 7.55 -13.47
N VAL A 114 -1.22 7.26 -12.76
CA VAL A 114 -1.18 7.39 -11.30
C VAL A 114 -1.22 8.86 -10.90
N GLU A 115 -2.09 9.20 -9.97
CA GLU A 115 -2.24 10.54 -9.43
C GLU A 115 -1.20 10.81 -8.35
N PHE A 116 -0.39 11.84 -8.53
CA PHE A 116 0.58 12.30 -7.53
C PHE A 116 0.12 13.58 -6.85
N ILE A 117 0.42 13.70 -5.55
CA ILE A 117 0.12 14.92 -4.78
C ILE A 117 1.10 16.03 -5.15
N SER A 118 2.36 15.69 -5.43
CA SER A 118 3.40 16.58 -5.88
C SER A 118 4.46 15.83 -6.68
N PRO A 119 5.26 16.50 -7.51
CA PRO A 119 6.47 15.90 -8.04
C PRO A 119 7.45 15.55 -6.90
N PRO A 120 8.46 14.68 -7.15
CA PRO A 120 9.46 14.33 -6.15
C PRO A 120 10.13 15.55 -5.53
N GLN A 121 10.14 15.62 -4.21
CA GLN A 121 10.72 16.69 -3.41
C GLN A 121 12.03 16.23 -2.79
N ALA A 122 13.05 17.08 -2.81
CA ALA A 122 14.29 16.81 -2.09
C ALA A 122 14.05 16.82 -0.58
N ILE A 123 14.53 15.79 0.12
CA ILE A 123 14.44 15.71 1.58
C ILE A 123 15.52 16.58 2.20
N THR A 124 15.10 17.66 2.87
CA THR A 124 16.01 18.68 3.41
C THR A 124 16.43 18.46 4.86
N SER A 125 15.79 17.50 5.56
CA SER A 125 16.05 17.23 6.98
C SER A 125 15.77 15.76 7.35
N GLY A 126 16.17 15.36 8.56
CA GLY A 126 15.94 14.01 9.09
C GLY A 126 16.90 12.95 8.53
N ALA A 127 16.59 11.67 8.82
CA ALA A 127 17.45 10.53 8.50
C ALA A 127 17.69 10.30 7.00
N ASN A 128 16.75 10.72 6.17
CA ASN A 128 16.80 10.57 4.71
C ASN A 128 17.20 11.86 3.99
N LYS A 129 17.78 12.84 4.69
CA LYS A 129 18.28 14.09 4.09
C LYS A 129 19.20 13.82 2.90
N GLY A 130 18.93 14.48 1.77
CA GLY A 130 19.65 14.28 0.52
C GLY A 130 19.03 13.23 -0.40
N GLY A 131 17.96 12.56 0.02
CA GLY A 131 17.12 11.74 -0.81
C GLY A 131 15.95 12.53 -1.44
N PHE A 132 14.98 11.79 -2.00
CA PHE A 132 13.75 12.33 -2.58
C PHE A 132 12.54 11.57 -2.08
N THR A 133 11.39 12.25 -2.03
CA THR A 133 10.11 11.63 -1.69
C THR A 133 8.95 12.32 -2.41
N CYS A 134 7.87 11.58 -2.67
CA CYS A 134 6.59 12.12 -3.11
C CYS A 134 5.44 11.20 -2.73
N TYR A 135 4.26 11.78 -2.50
CA TYR A 135 3.03 11.04 -2.27
C TYR A 135 2.24 10.87 -3.55
N PHE A 136 1.58 9.71 -3.66
CA PHE A 136 0.65 9.37 -4.73
C PHE A 136 -0.56 8.62 -4.17
N LEU A 137 -1.57 8.44 -5.00
CA LEU A 137 -2.85 7.86 -4.59
C LEU A 137 -3.09 6.53 -5.32
N ASP A 138 -3.66 5.57 -4.59
CA ASP A 138 -4.23 4.37 -5.18
C ASP A 138 -5.66 4.63 -5.71
N PRO A 139 -6.35 3.63 -6.32
CA PRO A 139 -7.71 3.80 -6.84
C PRO A 139 -8.76 4.20 -5.80
N ASP A 140 -8.53 3.91 -4.53
CA ASP A 140 -9.40 4.26 -3.40
C ASP A 140 -8.96 5.53 -2.66
N GLN A 141 -8.03 6.31 -3.24
CA GLN A 141 -7.45 7.52 -2.66
C GLN A 141 -6.61 7.26 -1.40
N ILE A 142 -6.16 6.02 -1.21
CA ILE A 142 -5.21 5.67 -0.16
C ILE A 142 -3.87 6.32 -0.50
N THR A 143 -3.28 6.99 0.49
CA THR A 143 -1.98 7.64 0.30
C THR A 143 -0.86 6.62 0.30
N LEU A 144 -0.04 6.64 -0.74
CA LEU A 144 1.19 5.88 -0.88
C LEU A 144 2.36 6.85 -1.07
N GLU A 145 3.57 6.39 -0.83
CA GLU A 145 4.77 7.20 -0.89
C GLU A 145 5.88 6.50 -1.67
N LEU A 146 6.59 7.24 -2.51
CA LEU A 146 7.91 6.83 -3.00
C LEU A 146 8.97 7.48 -2.12
N VAL A 147 9.96 6.69 -1.69
CA VAL A 147 11.13 7.19 -0.96
C VAL A 147 12.39 6.72 -1.67
N GLN A 148 13.21 7.65 -2.10
CA GLN A 148 14.57 7.41 -2.53
C GLN A 148 15.51 7.83 -1.39
N PRO A 149 16.13 6.90 -0.66
CA PRO A 149 17.11 7.26 0.36
C PRO A 149 18.33 7.97 -0.26
N PRO A 150 19.08 8.77 0.52
CA PRO A 150 20.34 9.33 0.04
C PRO A 150 21.31 8.20 -0.33
N ARG A 151 22.10 8.40 -1.36
CA ARG A 151 23.21 7.48 -1.67
C ARG A 151 24.17 7.48 -0.47
N ARG A 152 24.37 6.31 0.14
CA ARG A 152 25.41 6.16 1.14
C ARG A 152 26.73 6.05 0.40
N GLU A 153 27.65 6.98 0.65
CA GLU A 153 29.04 6.78 0.28
C GLU A 153 29.58 5.62 1.13
N ASN A 154 30.03 4.56 0.47
CA ASN A 154 30.68 3.41 1.13
C ASN A 154 32.08 3.81 1.57
#